data_8d0752cb02d5c592931ba01eb072ba7d
#
_entry.id   8d0752cb02d5c592931ba01eb072ba7d
#
_cell.length_a   1.000
_cell.length_b   1.000
_cell.length_c   1.000
_cell.angle_alpha   90.00
_cell.angle_beta   90.00
_cell.angle_gamma   90.00
#
_symmetry.space_group_name_H-M   'P 1'
#
loop_
_entity.id
_entity.type
_entity.pdbx_description
1 polymer ?
#
loop_
_entity_poly.entity_id
_entity_poly.type
_entity_poly.pdbx_seq_one_letter_code
_entity_poly.pdbx_strand_id
1 'polypeptide(L)'
;DVCSSDLMQAEDEHARHQVFDIGQDGNVDRVTRILNLVHSECVEMLFPYTKEEISDKQEPLDNVMTVPEEYLITLVLPVEFSLSTVKLLKHLIHEYMVCKVLADWMSITNPGSQANWEDKARNIRIKIQTSLVSRKGKIRRKLKPF
;
A
#
# COMPACT_ATOMS: atom_id res chain seq x y z
N ASP A 1 28.03 12.62 40.71
CA ASP A 1 27.03 11.60 40.35
C ASP A 1 25.91 12.09 39.40
N VAL A 2 26.05 13.29 38.86
CA VAL A 2 25.09 13.84 37.86
C VAL A 2 25.39 13.33 36.45
N CYS A 3 26.59 12.80 36.18
CA CYS A 3 27.01 12.40 34.83
C CYS A 3 26.43 11.07 34.33
N SER A 4 25.99 10.17 35.20
CA SER A 4 25.46 8.85 34.75
C SER A 4 24.01 8.87 34.31
N SER A 5 23.20 9.77 34.85
CA SER A 5 21.80 9.93 34.42
C SER A 5 21.68 10.71 33.13
N ASP A 6 22.58 11.68 32.89
CA ASP A 6 22.61 12.43 31.60
C ASP A 6 23.09 11.57 30.43
N LEU A 7 24.04 10.65 30.67
CA LEU A 7 24.50 9.69 29.66
C LEU A 7 23.42 8.66 29.27
N MET A 8 22.64 8.18 30.26
CA MET A 8 21.52 7.28 29.98
C MET A 8 20.38 7.97 29.24
N GLN A 9 20.10 9.25 29.52
CA GLN A 9 19.11 10.01 28.78
C GLN A 9 19.55 10.28 27.34
N ALA A 10 20.83 10.55 27.10
CA ALA A 10 21.37 10.73 25.77
C ALA A 10 21.36 9.46 24.93
N GLU A 11 21.65 8.31 25.53
CA GLU A 11 21.53 7.01 24.87
C GLU A 11 20.07 6.67 24.53
N ASP A 12 19.13 6.95 25.41
CA ASP A 12 17.70 6.74 25.18
C ASP A 12 17.15 7.68 24.09
N GLU A 13 17.59 8.94 24.04
CA GLU A 13 17.21 9.87 22.98
C GLU A 13 17.80 9.44 21.62
N HIS A 14 19.03 8.95 21.61
CA HIS A 14 19.67 8.47 20.38
C HIS A 14 19.01 7.18 19.87
N ALA A 15 18.67 6.26 20.77
CA ALA A 15 17.92 5.06 20.43
C ALA A 15 16.50 5.38 19.96
N ARG A 16 15.85 6.36 20.56
CA ARG A 16 14.52 6.85 20.10
C ARG A 16 14.60 7.47 18.70
N HIS A 17 15.63 8.26 18.41
CA HIS A 17 15.83 8.82 17.07
C HIS A 17 16.05 7.74 16.03
N GLN A 18 16.80 6.70 16.33
CA GLN A 18 17.00 5.57 15.43
C GLN A 18 15.72 4.78 15.15
N VAL A 19 14.82 4.66 16.13
CA VAL A 19 13.55 3.96 15.98
C VAL A 19 12.50 4.81 15.23
N PHE A 20 12.54 6.13 15.40
CA PHE A 20 11.53 7.04 14.84
C PHE A 20 11.87 7.58 13.44
N ASP A 21 13.09 7.43 12.97
CA ASP A 21 13.47 7.87 11.64
C ASP A 21 13.25 6.76 10.60
N ILE A 22 12.16 6.91 9.86
CA ILE A 22 11.79 5.99 8.78
C ILE A 22 12.80 6.01 7.62
N GLY A 23 13.56 7.08 7.47
CA GLY A 23 14.56 7.27 6.41
C GLY A 23 15.93 6.70 6.70
N GLN A 24 16.16 6.10 7.88
CA GLN A 24 17.44 5.46 8.18
C GLN A 24 17.62 4.14 7.42
N ASP A 25 18.85 3.82 7.07
CA ASP A 25 19.21 2.67 6.22
C ASP A 25 18.58 1.34 6.69
N GLY A 26 18.59 1.05 7.99
CA GLY A 26 17.98 -0.15 8.53
C GLY A 26 16.45 -0.18 8.47
N ASN A 27 15.81 0.99 8.43
CA ASN A 27 14.36 1.12 8.33
C ASN A 27 13.88 1.13 6.88
N VAL A 28 14.70 1.62 5.95
CA VAL A 28 14.42 1.62 4.50
C VAL A 28 14.19 0.21 3.98
N ASP A 29 15.00 -0.77 4.39
CA ASP A 29 14.80 -2.17 4.00
C ASP A 29 13.46 -2.71 4.46
N ARG A 30 13.05 -2.37 5.68
CA ARG A 30 11.74 -2.77 6.20
C ARG A 30 10.60 -2.13 5.42
N VAL A 31 10.69 -0.84 5.18
CA VAL A 31 9.68 -0.10 4.40
C VAL A 31 9.60 -0.64 2.97
N THR A 32 10.72 -0.94 2.35
CA THR A 32 10.77 -1.52 1.01
C THR A 32 10.08 -2.88 0.96
N ARG A 33 10.33 -3.75 1.94
CA ARG A 33 9.63 -5.05 2.02
C ARG A 33 8.11 -4.90 2.13
N ILE A 34 7.67 -3.98 2.97
CA ILE A 34 6.24 -3.70 3.13
C ILE A 34 5.64 -3.12 1.84
N LEU A 35 6.33 -2.18 1.20
CA LEU A 35 5.89 -1.60 -0.07
C LEU A 35 5.77 -2.66 -1.17
N ASN A 36 6.74 -3.56 -1.28
CA ASN A 36 6.69 -4.65 -2.27
C ASN A 36 5.49 -5.57 -2.02
N LEU A 37 5.25 -5.94 -0.75
CA LEU A 37 4.10 -6.76 -0.38
C LEU A 37 2.78 -6.05 -0.69
N VAL A 38 2.64 -4.81 -0.25
CA VAL A 38 1.40 -4.02 -0.45
C VAL A 38 1.16 -3.71 -1.92
N HIS A 39 2.22 -3.48 -2.71
CA HIS A 39 2.10 -3.33 -4.15
C HIS A 39 1.54 -4.60 -4.79
N SER A 40 2.04 -5.78 -4.41
CA SER A 40 1.52 -7.06 -4.88
C SER A 40 0.06 -7.29 -4.48
N GLU A 41 -0.32 -6.90 -3.26
CA GLU A 41 -1.73 -6.91 -2.81
C GLU A 41 -2.61 -5.97 -3.65
N CYS A 42 -2.09 -4.80 -4.04
CA CYS A 42 -2.82 -3.88 -4.90
C CYS A 42 -3.04 -4.45 -6.31
N VAL A 43 -2.03 -5.09 -6.89
CA VAL A 43 -2.15 -5.78 -8.18
C VAL A 43 -3.22 -6.87 -8.12
N GLU A 44 -3.24 -7.66 -7.05
CA GLU A 44 -4.24 -8.72 -6.84
C GLU A 44 -5.65 -8.14 -6.63
N MET A 45 -5.79 -7.05 -5.89
CA MET A 45 -7.10 -6.39 -5.69
C MET A 45 -7.72 -5.89 -6.99
N LEU A 46 -6.89 -5.53 -7.97
CA LEU A 46 -7.33 -5.00 -9.26
C LEU A 46 -7.61 -6.10 -10.30
N PHE A 47 -7.50 -7.37 -9.92
CA PHE A 47 -7.89 -8.49 -10.77
C PHE A 47 -9.40 -8.37 -11.14
N PRO A 48 -9.84 -8.63 -12.41
CA PRO A 48 -9.05 -9.22 -13.51
C PRO A 48 -8.33 -8.22 -14.42
N TYR A 49 -8.31 -6.94 -14.11
CA TYR A 49 -7.74 -5.90 -14.97
C TYR A 49 -6.21 -5.88 -14.98
N THR A 50 -5.59 -6.54 -14.02
CA THR A 50 -4.15 -6.71 -13.88
C THR A 50 -3.69 -8.13 -14.22
N LYS A 51 -4.53 -8.91 -14.89
CA LYS A 51 -4.19 -10.28 -15.27
C LYS A 51 -3.01 -10.27 -16.23
N GLU A 52 -1.89 -10.80 -15.78
CA GLU A 52 -0.74 -11.11 -16.61
C GLU A 52 -0.82 -12.59 -17.03
N GLU A 53 -0.54 -12.87 -18.30
CA GLU A 53 -0.39 -14.24 -18.76
C GLU A 53 0.91 -14.81 -18.21
N ILE A 54 0.84 -16.02 -17.66
CA ILE A 54 2.04 -16.72 -17.21
C ILE A 54 2.87 -17.00 -18.48
N SER A 55 4.02 -16.35 -18.59
CA SER A 55 4.97 -16.69 -19.65
C SER A 55 5.56 -18.06 -19.37
N ASP A 56 5.81 -18.84 -20.42
CA ASP A 56 6.46 -20.18 -20.32
C ASP A 56 7.87 -20.14 -19.71
N LYS A 57 8.37 -18.96 -19.39
CA LYS A 57 9.62 -18.77 -18.68
C LYS A 57 9.36 -18.91 -17.19
N GLN A 58 9.85 -20.00 -16.62
CA GLN A 58 9.95 -20.14 -15.17
C GLN A 58 10.85 -19.02 -14.65
N GLU A 59 10.25 -18.03 -13.99
CA GLU A 59 11.02 -17.05 -13.23
C GLU A 59 11.60 -17.76 -11.99
N PRO A 60 12.92 -17.75 -11.79
CA PRO A 60 13.49 -18.27 -10.56
C PRO A 60 12.94 -17.46 -9.39
N LEU A 61 12.47 -18.14 -8.35
CA LEU A 61 12.17 -17.51 -7.07
C LEU A 61 13.50 -16.99 -6.49
N ASP A 62 13.76 -15.72 -6.74
CA ASP A 62 14.95 -15.07 -6.23
C ASP A 62 14.60 -14.39 -4.90
N ASN A 63 15.37 -14.71 -3.87
CA ASN A 63 15.26 -14.08 -2.55
C ASN A 63 15.94 -12.71 -2.49
N VAL A 64 16.52 -12.25 -3.60
CA VAL A 64 17.16 -10.92 -3.66
C VAL A 64 16.08 -9.85 -3.79
N MET A 65 15.93 -9.07 -2.74
CA MET A 65 15.04 -7.91 -2.77
C MET A 65 15.71 -6.77 -3.56
N THR A 66 15.16 -6.47 -4.72
CA THR A 66 15.50 -5.27 -5.47
C THR A 66 14.63 -4.11 -4.96
N VAL A 67 15.26 -2.94 -4.81
CA VAL A 67 14.53 -1.70 -4.55
C VAL A 67 14.05 -1.16 -5.90
N PRO A 68 12.76 -1.18 -6.22
CA PRO A 68 12.29 -0.61 -7.47
C PRO A 68 12.38 0.92 -7.42
N GLU A 69 12.71 1.53 -8.55
CA GLU A 69 12.71 2.99 -8.68
C GLU A 69 11.28 3.55 -8.65
N GLU A 70 10.32 2.80 -9.20
CA GLU A 70 8.91 3.18 -9.25
C GLU A 70 8.01 1.96 -9.02
N TYR A 71 6.88 2.19 -8.37
CA TYR A 71 5.81 1.20 -8.22
C TYR A 71 4.75 1.45 -9.28
N LEU A 72 4.76 0.62 -10.33
CA LEU A 72 3.82 0.71 -11.44
C LEU A 72 2.78 -0.40 -11.38
N ILE A 73 1.55 -0.07 -11.71
CA ILE A 73 0.45 -1.02 -11.91
C ILE A 73 -0.14 -0.76 -13.29
N THR A 74 -0.04 -1.76 -14.16
CA THR A 74 -0.62 -1.69 -15.50
C THR A 74 -2.02 -2.27 -15.49
N LEU A 75 -2.99 -1.49 -15.93
CA LEU A 75 -4.39 -1.90 -16.03
C LEU A 75 -4.80 -2.06 -17.50
N VAL A 76 -5.36 -3.19 -17.83
CA VAL A 76 -6.03 -3.44 -19.11
C VAL A 76 -7.53 -3.26 -18.88
N LEU A 77 -8.05 -2.10 -19.25
CA LEU A 77 -9.43 -1.71 -19.01
C LEU A 77 -10.27 -1.80 -20.28
N PRO A 78 -11.55 -2.19 -20.17
CA PRO A 78 -12.48 -2.10 -21.30
C PRO A 78 -12.71 -0.64 -21.71
N VAL A 79 -13.00 -0.41 -22.98
CA VAL A 79 -13.23 0.95 -23.57
C VAL A 79 -14.32 1.74 -22.83
N GLU A 80 -15.26 1.04 -22.21
CA GLU A 80 -16.39 1.65 -21.49
C GLU A 80 -16.04 2.10 -20.06
N PHE A 81 -14.82 1.84 -19.60
CA PHE A 81 -14.42 2.18 -18.25
C PHE A 81 -14.20 3.69 -18.12
N SER A 82 -14.71 4.28 -17.03
CA SER A 82 -14.63 5.72 -16.81
C SER A 82 -13.21 6.18 -16.47
N LEU A 83 -12.70 7.18 -17.19
CA LEU A 83 -11.40 7.79 -16.90
C LEU A 83 -11.37 8.44 -15.51
N SER A 84 -12.49 9.00 -15.05
CA SER A 84 -12.58 9.57 -13.68
C SER A 84 -12.43 8.51 -12.61
N THR A 85 -12.93 7.30 -12.85
CA THR A 85 -12.73 6.16 -11.94
C THR A 85 -11.27 5.71 -11.91
N VAL A 86 -10.58 5.73 -13.05
CA VAL A 86 -9.13 5.41 -13.11
C VAL A 86 -8.33 6.40 -12.26
N LYS A 87 -8.64 7.68 -12.36
CA LYS A 87 -7.98 8.72 -11.53
C LYS A 87 -8.26 8.53 -10.05
N LEU A 88 -9.50 8.20 -9.69
CA LEU A 88 -9.86 7.90 -8.30
C LEU A 88 -9.12 6.68 -7.79
N LEU A 89 -9.06 5.60 -8.57
CA LEU A 89 -8.32 4.38 -8.21
C LEU A 89 -6.84 4.67 -7.98
N LYS A 90 -6.21 5.49 -8.82
CA LYS A 90 -4.82 5.90 -8.62
C LYS A 90 -4.60 6.53 -7.23
N HIS A 91 -5.46 7.45 -6.83
CA HIS A 91 -5.35 8.10 -5.53
C HIS A 91 -5.67 7.14 -4.38
N LEU A 92 -6.69 6.30 -4.52
CA LEU A 92 -7.05 5.31 -3.50
C LEU A 92 -5.94 4.28 -3.28
N ILE A 93 -5.31 3.80 -4.35
CA ILE A 93 -4.20 2.84 -4.26
C ILE A 93 -3.01 3.48 -3.55
N HIS A 94 -2.66 4.71 -3.91
CA HIS A 94 -1.59 5.45 -3.26
C HIS A 94 -1.85 5.59 -1.75
N GLU A 95 -3.03 6.06 -1.36
CA GLU A 95 -3.42 6.19 0.05
C GLU A 95 -3.46 4.85 0.78
N TYR A 96 -3.89 3.78 0.11
CA TYR A 96 -3.86 2.44 0.68
C TYR A 96 -2.44 2.01 1.01
N MET A 97 -1.50 2.20 0.09
CA MET A 97 -0.09 1.87 0.30
C MET A 97 0.50 2.68 1.47
N VAL A 98 0.23 3.99 1.52
CA VAL A 98 0.67 4.87 2.61
C VAL A 98 0.11 4.38 3.96
N CYS A 99 -1.17 4.09 4.05
CA CYS A 99 -1.80 3.62 5.28
C CYS A 99 -1.23 2.29 5.76
N LYS A 100 -0.94 1.36 4.85
CA LYS A 100 -0.34 0.06 5.20
C LYS A 100 1.10 0.20 5.70
N VAL A 101 1.89 1.04 5.08
CA VAL A 101 3.26 1.34 5.53
C VAL A 101 3.23 2.00 6.91
N LEU A 102 2.35 2.97 7.12
CA LEU A 102 2.21 3.64 8.41
C LEU A 102 1.68 2.70 9.50
N ALA A 103 0.75 1.81 9.18
CA ALA A 103 0.28 0.80 10.11
C ALA A 103 1.43 -0.11 10.58
N ASP A 104 2.26 -0.58 9.65
CA ASP A 104 3.44 -1.38 10.00
C ASP A 104 4.44 -0.58 10.84
N TRP A 105 4.72 0.66 10.45
CA TRP A 105 5.63 1.54 11.18
C TRP A 105 5.12 1.84 12.59
N MET A 106 3.83 2.16 12.73
CA MET A 106 3.21 2.44 14.03
C MET A 106 3.13 1.19 14.92
N SER A 107 3.17 -0.01 14.37
CA SER A 107 3.23 -1.24 15.17
C SER A 107 4.45 -1.31 16.06
N ILE A 108 5.53 -0.63 15.68
CA ILE A 108 6.78 -0.56 16.45
C ILE A 108 6.85 0.71 17.30
N THR A 109 6.54 1.86 16.69
CA THR A 109 6.78 3.18 17.28
C THR A 109 5.64 3.64 18.17
N ASN A 110 4.40 3.36 17.78
CA ASN A 110 3.20 3.74 18.53
C ASN A 110 2.08 2.71 18.31
N PRO A 111 2.10 1.57 19.03
CA PRO A 111 1.11 0.51 18.85
C PRO A 111 -0.34 0.95 19.03
N GLY A 112 -0.60 2.00 19.82
CA GLY A 112 -1.94 2.55 20.01
C GLY A 112 -2.54 3.18 18.75
N SER A 113 -1.71 3.66 17.82
CA SER A 113 -2.13 4.25 16.54
C SER A 113 -2.25 3.25 15.41
N GLN A 114 -1.68 2.05 15.55
CA GLN A 114 -1.69 1.02 14.50
C GLN A 114 -3.10 0.67 14.02
N ALA A 115 -4.03 0.45 14.95
CA ALA A 115 -5.40 0.07 14.65
C ALA A 115 -6.11 1.13 13.80
N ASN A 116 -5.87 2.41 14.05
CA ASN A 116 -6.46 3.51 13.28
C ASN A 116 -6.00 3.50 11.81
N TRP A 117 -4.72 3.23 11.57
CA TRP A 117 -4.18 3.14 10.22
C TRP A 117 -4.66 1.89 9.48
N GLU A 118 -4.79 0.77 10.18
CA GLU A 118 -5.35 -0.46 9.60
C GLU A 118 -6.83 -0.30 9.24
N ASP A 119 -7.63 0.35 10.08
CA ASP A 119 -9.03 0.64 9.79
C ASP A 119 -9.17 1.58 8.59
N LYS A 120 -8.33 2.59 8.50
CA LYS A 120 -8.29 3.49 7.34
C LYS A 120 -7.93 2.73 6.06
N ALA A 121 -6.92 1.86 6.11
CA ALA A 121 -6.54 1.03 4.98
C ALA A 121 -7.69 0.10 4.55
N ARG A 122 -8.37 -0.54 5.50
CA ARG A 122 -9.53 -1.39 5.23
C ARG A 122 -10.66 -0.64 4.54
N ASN A 123 -10.98 0.56 5.01
CA ASN A 123 -12.00 1.41 4.40
C ASN A 123 -11.64 1.82 2.97
N ILE A 124 -10.36 2.13 2.71
CA ILE A 124 -9.88 2.45 1.37
C ILE A 124 -9.97 1.22 0.46
N ARG A 125 -9.61 0.04 0.96
CA ARG A 125 -9.74 -1.23 0.22
C ARG A 125 -11.16 -1.49 -0.24
N ILE A 126 -12.14 -1.27 0.63
CA ILE A 126 -13.57 -1.40 0.30
C ILE A 126 -13.96 -0.41 -0.81
N LYS A 127 -13.48 0.83 -0.74
CA LYS A 127 -13.72 1.84 -1.79
C LYS A 127 -13.12 1.43 -3.13
N ILE A 128 -11.92 0.87 -3.15
CA ILE A 128 -11.28 0.35 -4.36
C ILE A 128 -12.15 -0.75 -4.98
N GLN A 129 -12.53 -1.75 -4.19
CA GLN A 129 -13.35 -2.88 -4.64
C GLN A 129 -14.72 -2.41 -5.15
N THR A 130 -15.37 -1.50 -4.44
CA THR A 130 -16.65 -0.93 -4.84
C THR A 130 -16.54 -0.15 -6.16
N SER A 131 -15.48 0.62 -6.34
CA SER A 131 -15.23 1.37 -7.58
C SER A 131 -15.04 0.45 -8.79
N LEU A 132 -14.41 -0.71 -8.59
CA LEU A 132 -14.21 -1.70 -9.65
C LEU A 132 -15.54 -2.38 -10.06
N VAL A 133 -16.38 -2.72 -9.08
CA VAL A 133 -17.64 -3.44 -9.33
C VAL A 133 -18.71 -2.51 -9.92
N SER A 134 -18.81 -1.29 -9.43
CA SER A 134 -19.84 -0.33 -9.85
C SER A 134 -19.72 0.09 -11.32
N ARG A 135 -18.58 -0.17 -11.96
CA ARG A 135 -18.28 0.23 -13.34
C ARG A 135 -18.24 -0.93 -14.35
N LYS A 136 -18.63 -2.13 -13.92
CA LYS A 136 -18.79 -3.28 -14.81
C LYS A 136 -20.03 -3.15 -15.70
N GLY A 137 -19.92 -2.30 -16.71
CA GLY A 137 -20.95 -2.17 -17.76
C GLY A 137 -22.01 -1.10 -17.48
N LYS A 138 -22.53 -0.54 -18.57
CA LYS A 138 -23.68 0.36 -18.54
C LYS A 138 -24.94 -0.46 -18.28
N ILE A 139 -25.45 -0.45 -17.05
CA ILE A 139 -26.82 -0.91 -16.79
C ILE A 139 -27.75 0.16 -17.35
N ARG A 140 -28.07 0.09 -18.64
CA ARG A 140 -29.17 0.85 -19.22
C ARG A 140 -30.46 0.16 -18.85
N ARG A 141 -31.03 0.53 -17.73
CA ARG A 141 -32.44 0.23 -17.49
C ARG A 141 -33.25 1.17 -18.36
N LYS A 142 -33.87 0.65 -19.41
CA LYS A 142 -34.99 1.34 -20.05
C LYS A 142 -36.14 1.30 -19.02
N LEU A 143 -36.30 2.39 -18.31
CA LEU A 143 -37.52 2.63 -17.56
C LEU A 143 -38.59 2.90 -18.60
N LYS A 144 -39.42 1.90 -18.92
CA LYS A 144 -40.70 2.13 -19.58
C LYS A 144 -41.66 2.54 -18.47
N PRO A 145 -42.19 3.78 -18.47
CA PRO A 145 -43.07 4.25 -17.38
C PRO A 145 -44.43 3.52 -17.35
N PHE A 146 -44.77 2.79 -18.39
CA PHE A 146 -45.96 1.94 -18.46
C PHE A 146 -45.78 0.79 -19.44
#